data_f4a512c99e82c2d56a446c7ededc9a0a
#
_entry.id   f4a512c99e82c2d56a446c7ededc9a0a
#
_cell.length_a   1.000
_cell.length_b   1.000
_cell.length_c   1.000
_cell.angle_alpha   90.00
_cell.angle_beta   90.00
_cell.angle_gamma   90.00
#
_symmetry.space_group_name_H-M   'P 1'
#
loop_
_entity.id
_entity.type
_entity.pdbx_description
1 polymer ?
#
loop_
_entity_poly.entity_id
_entity_poly.type
_entity_poly.pdbx_seq_one_letter_code
_entity_poly.pdbx_strand_id
1 'polypeptide(L)'
;NKIRIIKSGALPVLVSLLHCHSQTVIIQLTLAAMLTLSSCKANKVAIASSGAIQLLAEFVNSNCSTQSQLDAIATLHNLTTCKEIMPLIASSSVMFSLLELIHSTEKSSPLVEKAIELLDSIVSSSESVLCEAADTGGAIGILVETIEDGSLLSKEHAVSILLLICQSCREKYRGLILTEGVMPGLLQLSVDGTWRAKSIAKELLLLLRDCSNYGSRCKQINHELIERIMEEIDAEGEKLADTTLRLVEEMIAKLNS
;
A
#
# COMPACT_ATOMS: atom_id res chain seq x y z
N ASN A 1 2.06 -31.08 12.04
CA ASN A 1 3.31 -30.83 12.80
C ASN A 1 3.39 -29.39 13.33
N LYS A 2 3.00 -28.31 12.57
CA LYS A 2 3.09 -26.88 13.00
C LYS A 2 2.37 -26.60 14.33
N ILE A 3 1.18 -27.18 14.57
CA ILE A 3 0.43 -27.02 15.81
C ILE A 3 1.18 -27.68 16.99
N ARG A 4 1.78 -28.85 16.78
CA ARG A 4 2.53 -29.55 17.84
C ARG A 4 3.74 -28.75 18.29
N ILE A 5 4.44 -28.07 17.36
CA ILE A 5 5.61 -27.21 17.65
C ILE A 5 5.19 -26.06 18.58
N ILE A 6 4.09 -25.36 18.30
CA ILE A 6 3.61 -24.31 19.18
C ILE A 6 3.20 -24.88 20.54
N LYS A 7 2.47 -26.01 20.58
CA LYS A 7 2.04 -26.66 21.83
C LYS A 7 3.20 -27.19 22.69
N SER A 8 4.36 -27.49 22.08
CA SER A 8 5.56 -27.90 22.83
C SER A 8 6.35 -26.73 23.45
N GLY A 9 5.83 -25.50 23.37
CA GLY A 9 6.47 -24.33 23.96
C GLY A 9 7.54 -23.68 23.12
N ALA A 10 7.60 -23.94 21.81
CA ALA A 10 8.60 -23.33 20.91
C ALA A 10 8.39 -21.79 20.75
N LEU A 11 7.15 -21.31 20.85
CA LEU A 11 6.83 -19.89 20.58
C LEU A 11 7.53 -18.90 21.51
N PRO A 12 7.52 -19.05 22.84
CA PRO A 12 8.30 -18.17 23.74
C PRO A 12 9.80 -18.15 23.43
N VAL A 13 10.36 -19.27 23.03
CA VAL A 13 11.79 -19.36 22.66
C VAL A 13 12.05 -18.58 21.37
N LEU A 14 11.20 -18.72 20.34
CA LEU A 14 11.31 -17.96 19.10
C LEU A 14 11.21 -16.45 19.36
N VAL A 15 10.24 -16.02 20.17
CA VAL A 15 10.08 -14.60 20.54
C VAL A 15 11.31 -14.09 21.31
N SER A 16 11.87 -14.87 22.25
CA SER A 16 13.09 -14.47 22.96
C SER A 16 14.30 -14.37 22.05
N LEU A 17 14.42 -15.24 21.04
CA LEU A 17 15.51 -15.17 20.05
C LEU A 17 15.43 -13.90 19.19
N LEU A 18 14.22 -13.44 18.86
CA LEU A 18 14.03 -12.16 18.15
C LEU A 18 14.42 -10.97 19.03
N HIS A 19 14.14 -11.00 20.33
CA HIS A 19 14.55 -9.93 21.27
C HIS A 19 16.08 -9.85 21.49
N CYS A 20 16.77 -10.98 21.48
CA CYS A 20 18.17 -11.00 21.85
C CYS A 20 19.12 -10.34 20.85
N HIS A 21 18.67 -9.89 19.68
CA HIS A 21 19.48 -9.29 18.60
C HIS A 21 20.84 -9.99 18.35
N SER A 22 20.92 -11.27 18.71
CA SER A 22 22.12 -12.08 18.61
C SER A 22 22.48 -12.35 17.14
N GLN A 23 23.15 -13.31 16.78
CA GLN A 23 23.69 -13.58 15.44
C GLN A 23 22.63 -13.45 14.33
N THR A 24 22.96 -12.73 13.24
CA THR A 24 22.09 -12.51 12.06
C THR A 24 21.47 -13.79 11.52
N VAL A 25 22.21 -14.90 11.52
CA VAL A 25 21.74 -16.20 11.04
C VAL A 25 20.60 -16.74 11.92
N ILE A 26 20.70 -16.58 13.24
CA ILE A 26 19.66 -17.04 14.18
C ILE A 26 18.36 -16.24 13.97
N ILE A 27 18.47 -14.93 13.77
CA ILE A 27 17.33 -14.07 13.45
C ILE A 27 16.66 -14.52 12.15
N GLN A 28 17.43 -14.73 11.08
CA GLN A 28 16.91 -15.21 9.79
C GLN A 28 16.16 -16.53 9.93
N LEU A 29 16.75 -17.52 10.61
CA LEU A 29 16.10 -18.81 10.85
C LEU A 29 14.85 -18.69 11.71
N THR A 30 14.86 -17.78 12.69
CA THR A 30 13.72 -17.54 13.57
C THR A 30 12.55 -16.89 12.80
N LEU A 31 12.82 -15.89 11.96
CA LEU A 31 11.80 -15.27 11.10
C LEU A 31 11.22 -16.28 10.10
N ALA A 32 12.07 -17.10 9.46
CA ALA A 32 11.61 -18.17 8.58
C ALA A 32 10.75 -19.22 9.31
N ALA A 33 11.10 -19.56 10.56
CA ALA A 33 10.29 -20.44 11.40
C ALA A 33 8.94 -19.80 11.75
N MET A 34 8.93 -18.50 12.12
CA MET A 34 7.70 -17.76 12.40
C MET A 34 6.78 -17.69 11.17
N LEU A 35 7.34 -17.44 9.98
CA LEU A 35 6.60 -17.48 8.72
C LEU A 35 5.96 -18.85 8.49
N THR A 36 6.75 -19.91 8.68
CA THR A 36 6.25 -21.28 8.53
C THR A 36 5.11 -21.59 9.51
N LEU A 37 5.22 -21.16 10.76
CA LEU A 37 4.23 -21.43 11.82
C LEU A 37 2.96 -20.59 11.63
N SER A 38 3.09 -19.34 11.19
CA SER A 38 1.97 -18.41 10.97
C SER A 38 1.05 -18.82 9.81
N SER A 39 1.52 -19.61 8.87
CA SER A 39 0.68 -20.14 7.78
C SER A 39 -0.41 -21.12 8.26
N CYS A 40 -0.32 -21.60 9.51
CA CYS A 40 -1.34 -22.47 10.11
C CYS A 40 -2.37 -21.63 10.87
N LYS A 41 -3.64 -21.66 10.44
CA LYS A 41 -4.73 -20.88 11.06
C LYS A 41 -4.79 -21.03 12.58
N ALA A 42 -4.64 -22.26 13.11
CA ALA A 42 -4.72 -22.55 14.53
C ALA A 42 -3.58 -21.90 15.36
N ASN A 43 -2.48 -21.50 14.75
CA ASN A 43 -1.34 -20.91 15.40
C ASN A 43 -1.41 -19.37 15.47
N LYS A 44 -2.18 -18.73 14.60
CA LYS A 44 -2.16 -17.27 14.38
C LYS A 44 -2.45 -16.48 15.65
N VAL A 45 -3.51 -16.87 16.38
CA VAL A 45 -3.89 -16.18 17.63
C VAL A 45 -2.79 -16.31 18.68
N ALA A 46 -2.20 -17.50 18.84
CA ALA A 46 -1.10 -17.70 19.80
C ALA A 46 0.12 -16.85 19.44
N ILE A 47 0.49 -16.76 18.14
CA ILE A 47 1.58 -15.94 17.67
C ILE A 47 1.28 -14.45 17.92
N ALA A 48 0.09 -13.97 17.61
CA ALA A 48 -0.30 -12.58 17.83
C ALA A 48 -0.26 -12.21 19.32
N SER A 49 -0.75 -13.09 20.21
CA SER A 49 -0.80 -12.86 21.65
C SER A 49 0.57 -12.98 22.35
N SER A 50 1.60 -13.48 21.68
CA SER A 50 2.94 -13.61 22.24
C SER A 50 3.81 -12.34 22.22
N GLY A 51 3.27 -11.22 21.70
CA GLY A 51 4.04 -9.99 21.47
C GLY A 51 4.86 -9.99 20.15
N ALA A 52 4.76 -11.05 19.34
CA ALA A 52 5.53 -11.18 18.11
C ALA A 52 5.22 -10.07 17.08
N ILE A 53 4.00 -9.49 17.07
CA ILE A 53 3.61 -8.45 16.09
C ILE A 53 4.54 -7.24 16.20
N GLN A 54 4.81 -6.75 17.41
CA GLN A 54 5.66 -5.59 17.62
C GLN A 54 7.10 -5.86 17.18
N LEU A 55 7.64 -7.03 17.49
CA LEU A 55 8.99 -7.43 17.06
C LEU A 55 9.08 -7.56 15.53
N LEU A 56 8.07 -8.17 14.90
CA LEU A 56 8.03 -8.28 13.45
C LEU A 56 7.99 -6.89 12.79
N ALA A 57 7.27 -5.92 13.37
CA ALA A 57 7.25 -4.54 12.89
C ALA A 57 8.66 -3.88 12.95
N GLU A 58 9.42 -4.14 13.99
CA GLU A 58 10.80 -3.66 14.12
C GLU A 58 11.71 -4.27 13.02
N PHE A 59 11.53 -5.57 12.71
CA PHE A 59 12.28 -6.22 11.64
C PHE A 59 11.89 -5.77 10.23
N VAL A 60 10.67 -5.29 10.02
CA VAL A 60 10.25 -4.71 8.73
C VAL A 60 11.17 -3.55 8.32
N ASN A 61 11.49 -2.66 9.26
CA ASN A 61 12.30 -1.45 9.00
C ASN A 61 13.74 -1.54 9.51
N SER A 62 14.22 -2.72 9.90
CA SER A 62 15.58 -2.90 10.38
C SER A 62 16.59 -3.06 9.24
N ASN A 63 17.86 -2.74 9.47
CA ASN A 63 18.97 -2.99 8.56
C ASN A 63 19.36 -4.49 8.49
N CYS A 64 18.39 -5.39 8.52
CA CYS A 64 18.61 -6.81 8.33
C CYS A 64 18.61 -7.19 6.84
N SER A 65 18.77 -8.47 6.51
CA SER A 65 18.71 -8.91 5.12
C SER A 65 17.31 -8.72 4.53
N THR A 66 17.23 -8.40 3.24
CA THR A 66 15.96 -8.31 2.51
C THR A 66 15.07 -9.54 2.70
N GLN A 67 15.67 -10.74 2.79
CA GLN A 67 14.92 -11.97 3.05
C GLN A 67 14.26 -11.96 4.43
N SER A 68 14.97 -11.45 5.46
CA SER A 68 14.40 -11.33 6.81
C SER A 68 13.24 -10.34 6.85
N GLN A 69 13.36 -9.22 6.14
CA GLN A 69 12.27 -8.24 6.01
C GLN A 69 11.06 -8.86 5.29
N LEU A 70 11.28 -9.59 4.19
CA LEU A 70 10.21 -10.32 3.48
C LEU A 70 9.54 -11.36 4.37
N ASP A 71 10.29 -12.13 5.15
CA ASP A 71 9.76 -13.15 6.06
C ASP A 71 8.92 -12.50 7.20
N ALA A 72 9.34 -11.34 7.70
CA ALA A 72 8.59 -10.57 8.69
C ALA A 72 7.27 -10.05 8.08
N ILE A 73 7.31 -9.41 6.90
CA ILE A 73 6.13 -8.92 6.17
C ILE A 73 5.17 -10.07 5.87
N ALA A 74 5.66 -11.19 5.33
CA ALA A 74 4.83 -12.34 5.01
C ALA A 74 4.22 -12.99 6.27
N THR A 75 4.93 -12.96 7.41
CA THR A 75 4.40 -13.42 8.70
C THR A 75 3.25 -12.52 9.14
N LEU A 76 3.43 -11.21 9.12
CA LEU A 76 2.37 -10.23 9.42
C LEU A 76 1.17 -10.39 8.47
N HIS A 77 1.41 -10.55 7.17
CA HIS A 77 0.36 -10.78 6.18
C HIS A 77 -0.43 -12.08 6.47
N ASN A 78 0.24 -13.16 6.87
CA ASN A 78 -0.45 -14.36 7.33
C ASN A 78 -1.37 -14.06 8.54
N LEU A 79 -0.96 -13.19 9.46
CA LEU A 79 -1.75 -12.83 10.63
C LEU A 79 -2.97 -11.98 10.25
N THR A 80 -2.89 -11.07 9.26
CA THR A 80 -4.02 -10.22 8.84
C THR A 80 -5.20 -11.02 8.28
N THR A 81 -4.98 -12.23 7.80
CA THR A 81 -6.08 -13.09 7.34
C THR A 81 -7.00 -13.60 8.47
N CYS A 82 -6.67 -13.31 9.75
CA CYS A 82 -7.49 -13.62 10.93
C CYS A 82 -8.09 -12.33 11.49
N LYS A 83 -9.40 -12.14 11.35
CA LYS A 83 -10.11 -10.92 11.76
C LYS A 83 -9.93 -10.58 13.24
N GLU A 84 -9.78 -11.58 14.11
CA GLU A 84 -9.59 -11.40 15.55
C GLU A 84 -8.26 -10.73 15.90
N ILE A 85 -7.27 -10.82 14.99
CA ILE A 85 -5.92 -10.26 15.18
C ILE A 85 -5.82 -8.83 14.68
N MET A 86 -6.70 -8.40 13.77
CA MET A 86 -6.64 -7.08 13.13
C MET A 86 -6.56 -5.91 14.15
N PRO A 87 -7.31 -5.90 15.26
CA PRO A 87 -7.18 -4.83 16.26
C PRO A 87 -5.78 -4.75 16.89
N LEU A 88 -5.10 -5.90 17.07
CA LEU A 88 -3.73 -5.94 17.60
C LEU A 88 -2.72 -5.40 16.60
N ILE A 89 -2.90 -5.69 15.29
CA ILE A 89 -2.05 -5.16 14.24
C ILE A 89 -2.28 -3.65 14.09
N ALA A 90 -3.54 -3.21 14.10
CA ALA A 90 -3.91 -1.80 14.01
C ALA A 90 -3.33 -0.94 15.14
N SER A 91 -3.29 -1.48 16.37
CA SER A 91 -2.73 -0.79 17.53
C SER A 91 -1.21 -0.90 17.65
N SER A 92 -0.54 -1.57 16.74
CA SER A 92 0.92 -1.75 16.72
C SER A 92 1.61 -0.73 15.80
N SER A 93 2.95 -0.69 15.83
CA SER A 93 3.76 0.16 14.95
C SER A 93 3.88 -0.37 13.50
N VAL A 94 3.20 -1.45 13.13
CA VAL A 94 3.34 -2.11 11.81
C VAL A 94 3.08 -1.13 10.67
N MET A 95 2.01 -0.33 10.74
CA MET A 95 1.66 0.63 9.71
C MET A 95 2.77 1.67 9.49
N PHE A 96 3.29 2.24 10.57
CA PHE A 96 4.39 3.20 10.51
C PHE A 96 5.65 2.57 9.92
N SER A 97 6.03 1.36 10.37
CA SER A 97 7.20 0.63 9.85
C SER A 97 7.07 0.31 8.35
N LEU A 98 5.86 0.00 7.87
CA LEU A 98 5.61 -0.22 6.45
C LEU A 98 5.75 1.06 5.62
N LEU A 99 5.17 2.17 6.07
CA LEU A 99 5.29 3.46 5.39
C LEU A 99 6.75 3.91 5.30
N GLU A 100 7.52 3.78 6.37
CA GLU A 100 8.93 4.14 6.40
C GLU A 100 9.77 3.24 5.48
N LEU A 101 9.50 1.94 5.46
CA LEU A 101 10.14 1.01 4.53
C LEU A 101 9.85 1.39 3.08
N ILE A 102 8.59 1.66 2.74
CA ILE A 102 8.17 2.04 1.38
C ILE A 102 8.81 3.38 0.99
N HIS A 103 8.93 4.33 1.93
CA HIS A 103 9.58 5.61 1.69
C HIS A 103 11.07 5.46 1.40
N SER A 104 11.78 4.67 2.19
CA SER A 104 13.24 4.55 2.14
C SER A 104 13.77 3.57 1.10
N THR A 105 12.89 2.79 0.46
CA THR A 105 13.27 1.71 -0.48
C THR A 105 12.83 2.06 -1.90
N GLU A 106 13.58 1.56 -2.90
CA GLU A 106 13.22 1.69 -4.31
C GLU A 106 11.80 1.16 -4.57
N LYS A 107 10.93 1.99 -5.15
CA LYS A 107 9.48 1.73 -5.31
C LYS A 107 9.17 0.50 -6.19
N SER A 108 10.06 0.17 -7.13
CA SER A 108 9.93 -1.00 -8.01
C SER A 108 10.37 -2.32 -7.37
N SER A 109 10.95 -2.28 -6.15
CA SER A 109 11.51 -3.46 -5.51
C SER A 109 10.42 -4.46 -5.06
N PRO A 110 10.71 -5.78 -5.08
CA PRO A 110 9.80 -6.79 -4.55
C PRO A 110 9.47 -6.59 -3.06
N LEU A 111 10.37 -5.94 -2.30
CA LEU A 111 10.14 -5.65 -0.89
C LEU A 111 9.04 -4.62 -0.71
N VAL A 112 9.06 -3.54 -1.50
CA VAL A 112 7.99 -2.52 -1.51
C VAL A 112 6.67 -3.13 -1.97
N GLU A 113 6.68 -4.00 -2.97
CA GLU A 113 5.48 -4.68 -3.44
C GLU A 113 4.79 -5.45 -2.30
N LYS A 114 5.55 -6.21 -1.51
CA LYS A 114 4.99 -6.96 -0.37
C LYS A 114 4.61 -6.06 0.80
N ALA A 115 5.32 -4.97 1.02
CA ALA A 115 5.00 -4.01 2.06
C ALA A 115 3.67 -3.28 1.78
N ILE A 116 3.48 -2.81 0.54
CA ILE A 116 2.25 -2.09 0.17
C ILE A 116 1.03 -3.03 0.06
N GLU A 117 1.21 -4.29 -0.36
CA GLU A 117 0.18 -5.32 -0.30
C GLU A 117 -0.32 -5.54 1.14
N LEU A 118 0.61 -5.61 2.11
CA LEU A 118 0.26 -5.73 3.52
C LEU A 118 -0.41 -4.45 4.03
N LEU A 119 0.08 -3.27 3.67
CA LEU A 119 -0.51 -1.99 4.05
C LEU A 119 -1.95 -1.88 3.55
N ASP A 120 -2.22 -2.20 2.27
CA ASP A 120 -3.58 -2.22 1.69
C ASP A 120 -4.51 -3.16 2.48
N SER A 121 -4.03 -4.35 2.83
CA SER A 121 -4.79 -5.32 3.65
C SER A 121 -5.15 -4.77 5.04
N ILE A 122 -4.25 -4.01 5.67
CA ILE A 122 -4.46 -3.42 7.00
C ILE A 122 -5.46 -2.27 6.93
N VAL A 123 -5.24 -1.30 6.03
CA VAL A 123 -6.10 -0.11 5.93
C VAL A 123 -7.50 -0.44 5.41
N SER A 124 -7.65 -1.46 4.58
CA SER A 124 -8.95 -1.95 4.11
C SER A 124 -9.80 -2.60 5.21
N SER A 125 -9.19 -2.93 6.34
CA SER A 125 -9.89 -3.63 7.42
C SER A 125 -10.71 -2.74 8.33
N SER A 126 -10.39 -1.44 8.42
CA SER A 126 -11.02 -0.49 9.34
C SER A 126 -10.83 0.95 8.85
N GLU A 127 -11.92 1.71 8.84
CA GLU A 127 -11.92 3.14 8.51
C GLU A 127 -11.04 3.96 9.47
N SER A 128 -11.02 3.60 10.76
CA SER A 128 -10.16 4.26 11.75
C SER A 128 -8.68 4.12 11.40
N VAL A 129 -8.25 2.92 11.01
CA VAL A 129 -6.85 2.66 10.60
C VAL A 129 -6.52 3.36 9.29
N LEU A 130 -7.46 3.39 8.35
CA LEU A 130 -7.32 4.12 7.10
C LEU A 130 -7.10 5.63 7.33
N CYS A 131 -7.92 6.23 8.22
CA CYS A 131 -7.78 7.65 8.56
C CYS A 131 -6.43 7.93 9.26
N GLU A 132 -6.00 7.07 10.18
CA GLU A 132 -4.70 7.19 10.84
C GLU A 132 -3.53 7.09 9.84
N ALA A 133 -3.61 6.16 8.89
CA ALA A 133 -2.63 6.06 7.82
C ALA A 133 -2.60 7.32 6.94
N ALA A 134 -3.77 7.85 6.55
CA ALA A 134 -3.89 9.04 5.72
C ALA A 134 -3.40 10.32 6.43
N ASP A 135 -3.56 10.39 7.75
CA ASP A 135 -3.13 11.52 8.58
C ASP A 135 -1.64 11.43 8.98
N THR A 136 -0.99 10.29 8.71
CA THR A 136 0.45 10.16 8.89
C THR A 136 1.18 11.06 7.88
N GLY A 137 2.04 11.96 8.38
CA GLY A 137 2.75 12.93 7.53
C GLY A 137 3.53 12.26 6.40
N GLY A 138 3.28 12.69 5.16
CA GLY A 138 3.92 12.17 3.96
C GLY A 138 3.33 10.87 3.39
N ALA A 139 2.37 10.23 4.06
CA ALA A 139 1.81 8.94 3.59
C ALA A 139 1.16 9.05 2.20
N ILE A 140 0.42 10.14 1.94
CA ILE A 140 -0.19 10.36 0.61
C ILE A 140 0.90 10.53 -0.45
N GLY A 141 1.97 11.31 -0.17
CA GLY A 141 3.11 11.48 -1.07
C GLY A 141 3.81 10.16 -1.40
N ILE A 142 4.06 9.32 -0.39
CA ILE A 142 4.64 7.97 -0.56
C ILE A 142 3.78 7.10 -1.49
N LEU A 143 2.45 7.17 -1.36
CA LEU A 143 1.53 6.43 -2.23
C LEU A 143 1.56 6.97 -3.66
N VAL A 144 1.63 8.29 -3.84
CA VAL A 144 1.74 8.94 -5.16
C VAL A 144 3.06 8.53 -5.84
N GLU A 145 4.21 8.64 -5.16
CA GLU A 145 5.50 8.16 -5.66
C GLU A 145 5.45 6.67 -6.05
N THR A 146 4.71 5.86 -5.29
CA THR A 146 4.56 4.43 -5.61
C THR A 146 3.70 4.21 -6.86
N ILE A 147 2.72 5.08 -7.14
CA ILE A 147 1.96 5.03 -8.40
C ILE A 147 2.84 5.42 -9.59
N GLU A 148 3.78 6.33 -9.42
CA GLU A 148 4.69 6.77 -10.49
C GLU A 148 5.79 5.74 -10.77
N ASP A 149 6.49 5.28 -9.75
CA ASP A 149 7.74 4.52 -9.88
C ASP A 149 7.65 3.04 -9.46
N GLY A 150 6.50 2.60 -8.94
CA GLY A 150 6.32 1.24 -8.44
C GLY A 150 6.19 0.17 -9.53
N SER A 151 6.24 -1.10 -9.10
CA SER A 151 5.85 -2.23 -9.95
C SER A 151 4.35 -2.15 -10.28
N LEU A 152 3.88 -2.89 -11.28
CA LEU A 152 2.45 -2.93 -11.65
C LEU A 152 1.55 -3.30 -10.46
N LEU A 153 2.00 -4.23 -9.60
CA LEU A 153 1.25 -4.62 -8.41
C LEU A 153 1.34 -3.56 -7.30
N SER A 154 2.52 -2.95 -7.11
CA SER A 154 2.67 -1.83 -6.16
C SER A 154 1.75 -0.67 -6.52
N LYS A 155 1.67 -0.31 -7.81
CA LYS A 155 0.78 0.73 -8.32
C LYS A 155 -0.69 0.41 -8.08
N GLU A 156 -1.09 -0.86 -8.27
CA GLU A 156 -2.46 -1.33 -8.01
C GLU A 156 -2.84 -1.16 -6.54
N HIS A 157 -1.97 -1.57 -5.60
CA HIS A 157 -2.23 -1.41 -4.16
C HIS A 157 -2.20 0.06 -3.73
N ALA A 158 -1.26 0.86 -4.25
CA ALA A 158 -1.17 2.28 -3.93
C ALA A 158 -2.43 3.05 -4.35
N VAL A 159 -2.92 2.83 -5.57
CA VAL A 159 -4.16 3.48 -6.04
C VAL A 159 -5.38 2.97 -5.30
N SER A 160 -5.41 1.70 -4.87
CA SER A 160 -6.48 1.14 -4.01
C SER A 160 -6.55 1.89 -2.68
N ILE A 161 -5.43 2.10 -2.01
CA ILE A 161 -5.36 2.84 -0.74
C ILE A 161 -5.80 4.29 -0.93
N LEU A 162 -5.31 4.99 -1.98
CA LEU A 162 -5.71 6.38 -2.26
C LEU A 162 -7.20 6.50 -2.55
N LEU A 163 -7.79 5.54 -3.26
CA LEU A 163 -9.24 5.50 -3.48
C LEU A 163 -9.99 5.40 -2.16
N LEU A 164 -9.62 4.47 -1.28
CA LEU A 164 -10.23 4.31 0.04
C LEU A 164 -10.10 5.60 0.89
N ILE A 165 -8.93 6.23 0.90
CA ILE A 165 -8.69 7.50 1.58
C ILE A 165 -9.62 8.59 1.03
N CYS A 166 -9.73 8.73 -0.29
CA CYS A 166 -10.60 9.72 -0.91
C CYS A 166 -12.09 9.45 -0.64
N GLN A 167 -12.50 8.17 -0.62
CA GLN A 167 -13.86 7.75 -0.32
C GLN A 167 -14.24 8.00 1.16
N SER A 168 -13.32 7.83 2.10
CA SER A 168 -13.58 8.02 3.53
C SER A 168 -13.93 9.48 3.87
N CYS A 169 -13.23 10.45 3.31
CA CYS A 169 -13.54 11.87 3.44
C CYS A 169 -13.00 12.67 2.26
N ARG A 170 -13.79 12.78 1.19
CA ARG A 170 -13.41 13.46 -0.04
C ARG A 170 -13.04 14.93 0.19
N GLU A 171 -13.77 15.64 1.03
CA GLU A 171 -13.54 17.06 1.30
C GLU A 171 -12.18 17.30 1.94
N LYS A 172 -11.74 16.41 2.82
CA LYS A 172 -10.46 16.49 3.52
C LYS A 172 -9.30 16.09 2.61
N TYR A 173 -9.40 14.95 1.96
CA TYR A 173 -8.24 14.32 1.33
C TYR A 173 -8.07 14.67 -0.16
N ARG A 174 -9.13 15.06 -0.87
CA ARG A 174 -9.06 15.43 -2.29
C ARG A 174 -7.98 16.49 -2.57
N GLY A 175 -8.00 17.59 -1.80
CA GLY A 175 -7.02 18.66 -1.96
C GLY A 175 -5.59 18.18 -1.72
N LEU A 176 -5.39 17.39 -0.67
CA LEU A 176 -4.09 16.82 -0.31
C LEU A 176 -3.55 15.88 -1.41
N ILE A 177 -4.39 14.98 -1.92
CA ILE A 177 -4.01 14.06 -3.00
C ILE A 177 -3.63 14.83 -4.27
N LEU A 178 -4.37 15.90 -4.62
CA LEU A 178 -4.07 16.72 -5.79
C LEU A 178 -2.78 17.54 -5.64
N THR A 179 -2.47 18.01 -4.43
CA THR A 179 -1.23 18.77 -4.17
C THR A 179 0.03 17.90 -4.26
N GLU A 180 -0.07 16.59 -4.04
CA GLU A 180 1.02 15.64 -4.24
C GLU A 180 1.26 15.30 -5.73
N GLY A 181 0.48 15.84 -6.66
CA GLY A 181 0.74 15.69 -8.09
C GLY A 181 0.29 14.35 -8.69
N VAL A 182 -0.68 13.65 -8.09
CA VAL A 182 -1.11 12.30 -8.47
C VAL A 182 -1.62 12.16 -9.92
N MET A 183 -2.03 13.26 -10.57
CA MET A 183 -2.77 13.21 -11.85
C MET A 183 -2.03 12.51 -12.98
N PRO A 184 -0.73 12.77 -13.27
CA PRO A 184 -0.01 12.09 -14.34
C PRO A 184 0.05 10.58 -14.12
N GLY A 185 0.39 10.14 -12.90
CA GLY A 185 0.45 8.73 -12.54
C GLY A 185 -0.89 8.01 -12.69
N LEU A 186 -2.01 8.64 -12.27
CA LEU A 186 -3.34 8.07 -12.42
C LEU A 186 -3.78 7.96 -13.88
N LEU A 187 -3.51 8.96 -14.71
CA LEU A 187 -3.82 8.92 -16.13
C LEU A 187 -3.06 7.79 -16.82
N GLN A 188 -1.75 7.69 -16.58
CA GLN A 188 -0.95 6.60 -17.10
C GLN A 188 -1.48 5.24 -16.61
N LEU A 189 -1.78 5.10 -15.31
CA LEU A 189 -2.27 3.86 -14.73
C LEU A 189 -3.65 3.46 -15.30
N SER A 190 -4.49 4.43 -15.69
CA SER A 190 -5.79 4.17 -16.33
C SER A 190 -5.67 3.54 -17.72
N VAL A 191 -4.50 3.67 -18.36
CA VAL A 191 -4.20 3.12 -19.70
C VAL A 191 -3.32 1.85 -19.60
N ASP A 192 -2.23 1.89 -18.85
CA ASP A 192 -1.19 0.85 -18.82
C ASP A 192 -1.27 -0.09 -17.62
N GLY A 193 -2.10 0.20 -16.63
CA GLY A 193 -2.22 -0.60 -15.41
C GLY A 193 -2.79 -2.00 -15.64
N THR A 194 -2.81 -2.79 -14.57
CA THR A 194 -3.60 -4.02 -14.54
C THR A 194 -5.09 -3.68 -14.77
N TRP A 195 -5.91 -4.65 -15.15
CA TRP A 195 -7.35 -4.40 -15.36
C TRP A 195 -8.01 -3.78 -14.10
N ARG A 196 -7.59 -4.23 -12.90
CA ARG A 196 -8.08 -3.72 -11.62
C ARG A 196 -7.58 -2.32 -11.34
N ALA A 197 -6.28 -2.06 -11.55
CA ALA A 197 -5.68 -0.74 -11.38
C ALA A 197 -6.32 0.29 -12.32
N LYS A 198 -6.60 -0.06 -13.58
CA LYS A 198 -7.32 0.80 -14.54
C LYS A 198 -8.70 1.21 -14.01
N SER A 199 -9.47 0.25 -13.51
CA SER A 199 -10.80 0.52 -12.95
C SER A 199 -10.74 1.44 -11.74
N ILE A 200 -9.82 1.16 -10.80
CA ILE A 200 -9.63 1.94 -9.58
C ILE A 200 -9.14 3.36 -9.90
N ALA A 201 -8.18 3.49 -10.83
CA ALA A 201 -7.65 4.78 -11.25
C ALA A 201 -8.76 5.66 -11.87
N LYS A 202 -9.61 5.10 -12.75
CA LYS A 202 -10.76 5.82 -13.31
C LYS A 202 -11.74 6.28 -12.22
N GLU A 203 -12.05 5.43 -11.25
CA GLU A 203 -12.91 5.77 -10.13
C GLU A 203 -12.32 6.90 -9.27
N LEU A 204 -11.02 6.83 -8.96
CA LEU A 204 -10.35 7.87 -8.20
C LEU A 204 -10.30 9.19 -8.98
N LEU A 205 -10.02 9.16 -10.29
CA LEU A 205 -10.08 10.34 -11.16
C LEU A 205 -11.47 11.00 -11.13
N LEU A 206 -12.55 10.23 -11.13
CA LEU A 206 -13.92 10.75 -11.00
C LEU A 206 -14.15 11.42 -9.64
N LEU A 207 -13.64 10.84 -8.55
CA LEU A 207 -13.74 11.43 -7.21
C LEU A 207 -12.89 12.71 -7.07
N LEU A 208 -11.77 12.79 -7.77
CA LEU A 208 -10.91 13.98 -7.75
C LEU A 208 -11.44 15.12 -8.62
N ARG A 209 -12.39 14.87 -9.54
CA ARG A 209 -13.06 15.91 -10.33
C ARG A 209 -13.74 16.95 -9.45
N ASP A 210 -13.69 18.20 -9.87
CA ASP A 210 -14.43 19.27 -9.19
C ASP A 210 -15.90 19.27 -9.66
N CYS A 211 -16.79 18.86 -8.78
CA CYS A 211 -18.23 18.98 -9.02
C CYS A 211 -18.80 20.36 -8.65
N SER A 212 -17.97 21.27 -8.16
CA SER A 212 -18.38 22.64 -7.81
C SER A 212 -18.15 23.59 -8.98
N ASN A 213 -19.14 23.68 -9.86
CA ASN A 213 -19.30 24.84 -10.75
C ASN A 213 -19.55 26.08 -9.92
N TYR A 214 -18.51 26.79 -9.46
CA TYR A 214 -18.57 28.24 -9.21
C TYR A 214 -17.21 28.76 -8.69
N GLY A 215 -16.52 29.50 -9.57
CA GLY A 215 -15.56 30.54 -9.17
C GLY A 215 -14.08 30.17 -9.15
N SER A 216 -13.40 30.17 -10.29
CA SER A 216 -12.09 30.82 -10.50
C SER A 216 -11.51 30.46 -11.87
N ARG A 217 -11.40 31.42 -12.73
CA ARG A 217 -10.95 31.33 -14.13
C ARG A 217 -9.55 30.77 -14.39
N CYS A 218 -8.70 30.65 -13.38
CA CYS A 218 -7.33 30.14 -13.56
C CYS A 218 -7.18 28.60 -13.40
N LYS A 219 -8.15 27.90 -12.79
CA LYS A 219 -8.17 26.43 -12.67
C LYS A 219 -8.91 25.74 -13.83
N GLN A 220 -9.56 26.52 -14.67
CA GLN A 220 -10.47 26.06 -15.71
C GLN A 220 -9.77 25.32 -16.86
N ILE A 221 -8.56 25.74 -17.23
CA ILE A 221 -7.84 25.19 -18.42
C ILE A 221 -7.40 23.74 -18.17
N ASN A 222 -6.86 23.44 -17.00
CA ASN A 222 -6.43 22.07 -16.67
C ASN A 222 -7.63 21.14 -16.46
N HIS A 223 -8.74 21.66 -15.94
CA HIS A 223 -9.96 20.90 -15.71
C HIS A 223 -10.67 20.51 -17.02
N GLU A 224 -10.84 21.45 -17.95
CA GLU A 224 -11.44 21.18 -19.26
C GLU A 224 -10.62 20.19 -20.10
N LEU A 225 -9.30 20.24 -19.97
CA LEU A 225 -8.40 19.31 -20.62
C LEU A 225 -8.57 17.88 -20.09
N ILE A 226 -8.61 17.71 -18.76
CA ILE A 226 -8.82 16.43 -18.11
C ILE A 226 -10.21 15.86 -18.44
N GLU A 227 -11.26 16.68 -18.42
CA GLU A 227 -12.61 16.25 -18.79
C GLU A 227 -12.67 15.75 -20.22
N ARG A 228 -12.13 16.51 -21.17
CA ARG A 228 -12.11 16.11 -22.58
C ARG A 228 -11.44 14.77 -22.81
N ILE A 229 -10.37 14.48 -22.09
CA ILE A 229 -9.65 13.21 -22.25
C ILE A 229 -10.35 12.06 -21.58
N MET A 230 -10.96 12.28 -20.44
CA MET A 230 -11.81 11.25 -19.84
C MET A 230 -13.00 10.91 -20.73
N GLU A 231 -13.61 11.91 -21.40
CA GLU A 231 -14.66 11.67 -22.40
C GLU A 231 -14.13 10.91 -23.62
N GLU A 232 -12.91 11.22 -24.10
CA GLU A 232 -12.28 10.48 -25.20
C GLU A 232 -11.93 9.04 -24.81
N ILE A 233 -11.40 8.81 -23.60
CA ILE A 233 -11.12 7.45 -23.06
C ILE A 233 -12.42 6.63 -22.93
N ASP A 234 -13.51 7.23 -22.48
CA ASP A 234 -14.80 6.54 -22.33
C ASP A 234 -15.51 6.31 -23.68
N ALA A 235 -15.29 7.18 -24.67
CA ALA A 235 -15.93 7.08 -25.99
C ALA A 235 -15.24 6.04 -26.92
N GLU A 236 -13.95 5.78 -26.72
CA GLU A 236 -13.15 4.95 -27.64
C GLU A 236 -12.94 3.50 -27.18
N GLY A 237 -13.79 2.93 -26.32
CA GLY A 237 -13.72 1.53 -25.86
C GLY A 237 -12.74 0.61 -26.61
N GLU A 238 -11.80 0.00 -25.91
CA GLU A 238 -10.88 -1.13 -26.26
C GLU A 238 -10.12 -1.15 -27.62
N LYS A 239 -10.35 -0.25 -28.58
CA LYS A 239 -9.79 -0.39 -29.94
C LYS A 239 -8.60 0.50 -30.31
N LEU A 240 -8.19 1.46 -29.46
CA LEU A 240 -7.11 2.41 -29.80
C LEU A 240 -6.12 2.67 -28.65
N ALA A 241 -5.52 1.60 -28.12
CA ALA A 241 -4.50 1.70 -27.06
C ALA A 241 -3.36 2.68 -27.42
N ASP A 242 -2.91 2.70 -28.66
CA ASP A 242 -1.77 3.50 -29.12
C ASP A 242 -2.07 5.01 -29.19
N THR A 243 -3.27 5.39 -29.60
CA THR A 243 -3.68 6.81 -29.70
C THR A 243 -3.94 7.41 -28.32
N THR A 244 -4.52 6.62 -27.42
CA THR A 244 -4.79 7.01 -26.05
C THR A 244 -3.51 7.19 -25.25
N LEU A 245 -2.53 6.29 -25.46
CA LEU A 245 -1.20 6.38 -24.84
C LEU A 245 -0.48 7.68 -25.23
N ARG A 246 -0.51 8.01 -26.51
CA ARG A 246 0.11 9.24 -27.03
C ARG A 246 -0.55 10.52 -26.51
N LEU A 247 -1.88 10.52 -26.37
CA LEU A 247 -2.63 11.64 -25.77
C LEU A 247 -2.27 11.81 -24.29
N VAL A 248 -2.14 10.72 -23.54
CA VAL A 248 -1.72 10.74 -22.14
C VAL A 248 -0.28 11.24 -22.00
N GLU A 249 0.64 10.82 -22.85
CA GLU A 249 2.03 11.30 -22.85
C GLU A 249 2.12 12.82 -23.18
N GLU A 250 1.35 13.30 -24.15
CA GLU A 250 1.26 14.75 -24.45
C GLU A 250 0.72 15.56 -23.27
N MET A 251 -0.17 14.99 -22.50
CA MET A 251 -0.73 15.65 -21.32
C MET A 251 0.22 15.68 -20.15
N ILE A 252 0.86 14.56 -19.85
CA ILE A 252 1.89 14.51 -18.80
C ILE A 252 2.96 15.57 -19.10
N ALA A 253 3.36 15.72 -20.36
CA ALA A 253 4.28 16.76 -20.79
C ALA A 253 3.75 18.19 -20.53
N LYS A 254 2.45 18.44 -20.73
CA LYS A 254 1.80 19.75 -20.48
C LYS A 254 1.52 20.03 -19.02
N LEU A 255 1.34 19.00 -18.17
CA LEU A 255 1.14 19.18 -16.73
C LEU A 255 2.46 19.43 -16.00
N ASN A 256 3.60 18.99 -16.59
CA ASN A 256 4.95 19.18 -16.04
C ASN A 256 5.66 20.45 -16.57
N SER A 257 5.01 21.21 -17.45
CA SER A 257 5.49 22.49 -17.97
C SER A 257 4.79 23.68 -17.29
#